data_81dbd9a6033912422eab6c649eba26bf
#
_entry.id   81dbd9a6033912422eab6c649eba26bf
#
_cell.length_a   1.000
_cell.length_b   1.000
_cell.length_c   1.000
_cell.angle_alpha   90.00
_cell.angle_beta   90.00
_cell.angle_gamma   90.00
#
_symmetry.space_group_name_H-M   'P 1'
#
loop_
_entity.id
_entity.type
_entity.pdbx_description
1 polymer ?
#
loop_
_entity_poly.entity_id
_entity_poly.type
_entity_poly.pdbx_seq_one_letter_code
_entity_poly.pdbx_strand_id
1 'polypeptide(L)'
;MGYVLTMSKISICCPVYTMNGTRAEKFLVEYLSHLIFQSFKDFEVVISDQSTFDNLRTIVDTFDHALNIRYVRNTSEKKNAANNVNNAVRHASGEIVKLLYMDDFFVDPFALQKISDAFDNNPEGKWFISGFTHSNEDRTEYFDTRKPWYGNKYVNGDNTTGNPSNYAVRRDCAIEMDDNLLWIVDGEYFYRSYYYHGDPIMINDVLVCFREHGSSAFRDPKFMELDAKERQYCIDKYNGTMPTKEVALSWK
;
A
#
# COMPACT_ATOMS: atom_id res chain seq x y z
N MET A 1 -30.75 10.94 18.80
CA MET A 1 -30.03 11.49 17.65
C MET A 1 -29.09 10.42 17.16
N GLY A 2 -29.44 9.75 16.05
CA GLY A 2 -28.55 8.75 15.45
C GLY A 2 -27.35 9.47 14.83
N TYR A 3 -26.14 9.15 15.27
CA TYR A 3 -24.92 9.55 14.57
C TYR A 3 -24.95 8.86 13.20
N VAL A 4 -25.15 9.63 12.12
CA VAL A 4 -24.79 9.20 10.79
C VAL A 4 -23.26 9.14 10.82
N LEU A 5 -22.68 7.96 10.87
CA LEU A 5 -21.26 7.76 10.64
C LEU A 5 -21.02 8.18 9.17
N THR A 6 -20.57 9.40 8.96
CA THR A 6 -20.09 9.83 7.64
C THR A 6 -18.86 8.96 7.33
N MET A 7 -18.93 8.22 6.23
CA MET A 7 -17.78 7.44 5.77
C MET A 7 -16.66 8.42 5.41
N SER A 8 -15.44 8.12 5.86
CA SER A 8 -14.27 8.91 5.49
C SER A 8 -14.06 8.90 3.97
N LYS A 9 -13.50 9.97 3.43
CA LYS A 9 -13.16 10.05 2.00
C LYS A 9 -12.04 9.06 1.64
N ILE A 10 -11.01 8.95 2.49
CA ILE A 10 -9.82 8.11 2.25
C ILE A 10 -9.67 7.11 3.40
N SER A 11 -9.44 5.83 3.07
CA SER A 11 -8.93 4.83 4.00
C SER A 11 -7.45 4.58 3.71
N ILE A 12 -6.57 4.90 4.68
CA ILE A 12 -5.15 4.59 4.61
C ILE A 12 -4.97 3.18 5.16
N CYS A 13 -4.65 2.22 4.30
CA CYS A 13 -4.46 0.82 4.67
C CYS A 13 -2.98 0.53 4.96
N CYS A 14 -2.70 0.20 6.21
CA CYS A 14 -1.35 -0.04 6.72
C CYS A 14 -1.22 -1.49 7.24
N PRO A 15 -0.47 -2.37 6.54
CA PRO A 15 -0.09 -3.66 7.08
C PRO A 15 1.06 -3.48 8.08
N VAL A 16 0.91 -4.02 9.28
CA VAL A 16 1.95 -3.98 10.31
C VAL A 16 2.34 -5.37 10.78
N TYR A 17 3.57 -5.51 11.22
CA TYR A 17 4.08 -6.70 11.89
C TYR A 17 5.30 -6.36 12.74
N THR A 18 5.53 -7.16 13.78
CA THR A 18 6.71 -7.02 14.64
C THR A 18 7.98 -7.34 13.86
N MET A 19 8.92 -6.42 13.83
CA MET A 19 10.27 -6.58 13.28
C MET A 19 11.26 -6.89 14.41
N ASN A 20 12.49 -7.27 14.04
CA ASN A 20 13.56 -7.49 15.01
C ASN A 20 13.88 -6.22 15.80
N GLY A 21 14.05 -6.36 17.12
CA GLY A 21 14.25 -5.23 18.03
C GLY A 21 12.98 -4.38 18.18
N THR A 22 13.15 -3.08 18.35
CA THR A 22 12.07 -2.07 18.50
C THR A 22 11.81 -1.28 17.22
N ARG A 23 12.24 -1.80 16.05
CA ARG A 23 12.13 -1.07 14.79
C ARG A 23 10.68 -0.86 14.36
N ALA A 24 9.84 -1.87 14.52
CA ALA A 24 8.43 -1.78 14.16
C ALA A 24 7.71 -0.73 15.01
N GLU A 25 8.00 -0.68 16.30
CA GLU A 25 7.44 0.31 17.22
C GLU A 25 7.87 1.73 16.83
N LYS A 26 9.16 1.95 16.53
CA LYS A 26 9.67 3.23 16.05
C LYS A 26 8.96 3.67 14.77
N PHE A 27 8.89 2.79 13.78
CA PHE A 27 8.26 3.10 12.50
C PHE A 27 6.78 3.41 12.65
N LEU A 28 6.06 2.65 13.45
CA LEU A 28 4.63 2.87 13.67
C LEU A 28 4.35 4.20 14.38
N VAL A 29 5.16 4.58 15.39
CA VAL A 29 5.06 5.89 16.05
C VAL A 29 5.31 7.01 15.04
N GLU A 30 6.34 6.92 14.23
CA GLU A 30 6.67 7.91 13.21
C GLU A 30 5.57 8.00 12.14
N TYR A 31 5.08 6.86 11.66
CA TYR A 31 3.99 6.75 10.70
C TYR A 31 2.73 7.48 11.17
N LEU A 32 2.22 7.14 12.35
CA LEU A 32 1.02 7.76 12.90
C LEU A 32 1.22 9.25 13.19
N SER A 33 2.41 9.63 13.68
CA SER A 33 2.75 11.04 13.90
C SER A 33 2.72 11.84 12.59
N HIS A 34 3.23 11.31 11.49
CA HIS A 34 3.20 11.98 10.18
C HIS A 34 1.76 12.16 9.66
N LEU A 35 0.87 11.21 9.93
CA LEU A 35 -0.53 11.32 9.51
C LEU A 35 -1.29 12.43 10.23
N ILE A 36 -0.95 12.70 11.50
CA ILE A 36 -1.53 13.84 12.25
C ILE A 36 -1.25 15.18 11.55
N PHE A 37 -0.10 15.33 10.89
CA PHE A 37 0.28 16.57 10.22
C PHE A 37 -0.24 16.71 8.78
N GLN A 38 -0.95 15.73 8.24
CA GLN A 38 -1.61 15.90 6.94
C GLN A 38 -2.67 17.01 7.03
N SER A 39 -2.74 17.87 6.02
CA SER A 39 -3.72 18.97 5.95
C SER A 39 -5.14 18.47 5.75
N PHE A 40 -5.31 17.44 4.93
CA PHE A 40 -6.59 16.76 4.71
C PHE A 40 -6.94 15.90 5.93
N LYS A 41 -8.17 16.01 6.45
CA LYS A 41 -8.59 15.34 7.70
C LYS A 41 -9.70 14.31 7.52
N ASP A 42 -10.32 14.27 6.36
CA ASP A 42 -11.40 13.31 6.08
C ASP A 42 -10.83 11.95 5.67
N PHE A 43 -10.11 11.31 6.60
CA PHE A 43 -9.55 9.97 6.41
C PHE A 43 -9.66 9.11 7.67
N GLU A 44 -9.65 7.81 7.47
CA GLU A 44 -9.41 6.81 8.50
C GLU A 44 -8.09 6.09 8.24
N VAL A 45 -7.52 5.50 9.30
CA VAL A 45 -6.35 4.62 9.21
C VAL A 45 -6.79 3.21 9.55
N VAL A 46 -6.64 2.28 8.61
CA VAL A 46 -6.94 0.86 8.82
C VAL A 46 -5.63 0.11 9.00
N ILE A 47 -5.35 -0.26 10.25
CA ILE A 47 -4.14 -1.02 10.62
C ILE A 47 -4.49 -2.50 10.66
N SER A 48 -3.84 -3.29 9.82
CA SER A 48 -3.91 -4.75 9.85
C SER A 48 -2.63 -5.32 10.46
N ASP A 49 -2.75 -5.95 11.62
CA ASP A 49 -1.61 -6.48 12.37
C ASP A 49 -1.55 -8.01 12.32
N GLN A 50 -0.48 -8.53 11.74
CA GLN A 50 -0.16 -9.97 11.71
C GLN A 50 0.93 -10.40 12.70
N SER A 51 1.32 -9.53 13.64
CA SER A 51 2.32 -9.83 14.67
C SER A 51 1.87 -10.97 15.59
N THR A 52 2.79 -11.59 16.27
CA THR A 52 2.47 -12.62 17.29
C THR A 52 2.01 -11.99 18.60
N PHE A 53 2.55 -10.82 18.94
CA PHE A 53 2.28 -10.09 20.20
C PHE A 53 1.51 -8.81 19.96
N ASP A 54 0.91 -8.26 21.02
CA ASP A 54 0.05 -7.06 20.95
C ASP A 54 0.79 -5.74 21.24
N ASN A 55 2.13 -5.74 21.21
CA ASN A 55 2.92 -4.54 21.47
C ASN A 55 2.60 -3.36 20.52
N LEU A 56 2.31 -3.63 19.26
CA LEU A 56 1.93 -2.59 18.31
C LEU A 56 0.54 -2.03 18.60
N ARG A 57 -0.39 -2.82 19.14
CA ARG A 57 -1.69 -2.37 19.56
C ARG A 57 -1.61 -1.28 20.63
N THR A 58 -0.73 -1.46 21.62
CA THR A 58 -0.53 -0.47 22.68
C THR A 58 -0.08 0.88 22.12
N ILE A 59 0.75 0.90 21.09
CA ILE A 59 1.13 2.15 20.40
C ILE A 59 -0.08 2.78 19.71
N VAL A 60 -0.83 2.00 18.95
CA VAL A 60 -2.03 2.49 18.23
C VAL A 60 -3.00 3.18 19.19
N ASP A 61 -3.27 2.56 20.35
CA ASP A 61 -4.20 3.10 21.34
C ASP A 61 -3.77 4.50 21.87
N THR A 62 -2.49 4.84 21.81
CA THR A 62 -2.01 6.20 22.18
C THR A 62 -2.37 7.28 21.16
N PHE A 63 -2.76 6.91 19.95
CA PHE A 63 -3.10 7.82 18.86
C PHE A 63 -4.61 7.95 18.60
N ASP A 64 -5.46 7.15 19.24
CA ASP A 64 -6.92 7.13 19.04
C ASP A 64 -7.59 8.48 19.31
N HIS A 65 -6.97 9.34 20.14
CA HIS A 65 -7.47 10.68 20.42
C HIS A 65 -7.22 11.70 19.27
N ALA A 66 -6.30 11.40 18.35
CA ALA A 66 -5.83 12.30 17.29
C ALA A 66 -6.19 11.80 15.88
N LEU A 67 -6.40 10.51 15.70
CA LEU A 67 -6.66 9.86 14.42
C LEU A 67 -7.87 8.94 14.53
N ASN A 68 -8.67 8.85 13.46
CA ASN A 68 -9.72 7.84 13.33
C ASN A 68 -9.05 6.51 12.92
N ILE A 69 -8.75 5.64 13.89
CA ILE A 69 -8.02 4.40 13.64
C ILE A 69 -8.94 3.19 13.79
N ARG A 70 -8.93 2.31 12.79
CA ARG A 70 -9.49 0.97 12.85
C ARG A 70 -8.36 -0.04 12.92
N TYR A 71 -8.16 -0.62 14.08
CA TYR A 71 -7.18 -1.70 14.26
C TYR A 71 -7.83 -3.06 14.11
N VAL A 72 -7.28 -3.90 13.24
CA VAL A 72 -7.75 -5.26 12.98
C VAL A 72 -6.62 -6.26 13.11
N ARG A 73 -6.87 -7.35 13.84
CA ARG A 73 -5.93 -8.45 13.95
C ARG A 73 -6.05 -9.37 12.74
N ASN A 74 -4.95 -9.57 12.01
CA ASN A 74 -4.92 -10.56 10.94
C ASN A 74 -4.58 -11.94 11.52
N THR A 75 -5.61 -12.78 11.63
CA THR A 75 -5.49 -14.14 12.18
C THR A 75 -5.24 -15.21 11.11
N SER A 76 -5.06 -14.82 9.85
CA SER A 76 -4.74 -15.76 8.77
C SER A 76 -3.50 -16.59 9.12
N GLU A 77 -3.51 -17.86 8.77
CA GLU A 77 -2.31 -18.73 8.87
C GLU A 77 -1.21 -18.27 7.91
N LYS A 78 -1.59 -17.69 6.78
CA LYS A 78 -0.67 -17.16 5.78
C LYS A 78 -0.14 -15.79 6.21
N LYS A 79 1.11 -15.77 6.64
CA LYS A 79 1.77 -14.58 7.18
C LYS A 79 2.70 -13.95 6.14
N ASN A 80 2.15 -13.09 5.28
CA ASN A 80 2.94 -12.28 4.35
C ASN A 80 2.32 -10.90 4.13
N ALA A 81 3.07 -10.01 3.48
CA ALA A 81 2.66 -8.63 3.27
C ALA A 81 1.36 -8.54 2.45
N ALA A 82 1.23 -9.30 1.37
CA ALA A 82 0.04 -9.29 0.51
C ALA A 82 -1.24 -9.66 1.27
N ASN A 83 -1.19 -10.77 2.04
CA ASN A 83 -2.35 -11.18 2.85
C ASN A 83 -2.70 -10.13 3.91
N ASN A 84 -1.70 -9.47 4.48
CA ASN A 84 -1.92 -8.45 5.49
C ASN A 84 -2.49 -7.15 4.89
N VAL A 85 -2.03 -6.75 3.69
CA VAL A 85 -2.64 -5.65 2.91
C VAL A 85 -4.09 -5.98 2.58
N ASN A 86 -4.36 -7.18 2.05
CA ASN A 86 -5.72 -7.60 1.71
C ASN A 86 -6.66 -7.52 2.93
N ASN A 87 -6.16 -7.94 4.10
CA ASN A 87 -6.95 -7.83 5.33
C ASN A 87 -7.24 -6.36 5.69
N ALA A 88 -6.30 -5.43 5.55
CA ALA A 88 -6.55 -4.01 5.77
C ALA A 88 -7.59 -3.46 4.77
N VAL A 89 -7.43 -3.77 3.48
CA VAL A 89 -8.33 -3.30 2.40
C VAL A 89 -9.77 -3.78 2.61
N ARG A 90 -9.97 -5.03 3.04
CA ARG A 90 -11.32 -5.56 3.34
C ARG A 90 -12.04 -4.79 4.45
N HIS A 91 -11.30 -4.13 5.33
CA HIS A 91 -11.85 -3.34 6.43
C HIS A 91 -11.92 -1.84 6.15
N ALA A 92 -11.49 -1.40 4.98
CA ALA A 92 -11.59 -0.01 4.54
C ALA A 92 -13.04 0.39 4.28
N SER A 93 -13.43 1.59 4.74
CA SER A 93 -14.78 2.14 4.53
C SER A 93 -14.80 3.38 3.63
N GLY A 94 -13.67 4.04 3.42
CA GLY A 94 -13.55 5.24 2.60
C GLY A 94 -13.82 5.02 1.12
N GLU A 95 -14.11 6.08 0.38
CA GLU A 95 -14.31 6.04 -1.07
C GLU A 95 -13.03 5.67 -1.82
N ILE A 96 -11.88 6.07 -1.27
CA ILE A 96 -10.54 5.84 -1.81
C ILE A 96 -9.77 4.97 -0.81
N VAL A 97 -9.17 3.90 -1.29
CA VAL A 97 -8.20 3.07 -0.57
C VAL A 97 -6.80 3.53 -0.94
N LYS A 98 -6.02 3.99 0.04
CA LYS A 98 -4.62 4.37 -0.09
C LYS A 98 -3.76 3.37 0.65
N LEU A 99 -2.88 2.67 -0.06
CA LEU A 99 -1.90 1.80 0.59
C LEU A 99 -0.73 2.65 1.10
N LEU A 100 -0.31 2.43 2.33
CA LEU A 100 0.89 3.05 2.89
C LEU A 100 1.46 2.11 3.96
N TYR A 101 2.64 1.54 3.68
CA TYR A 101 3.31 0.62 4.60
C TYR A 101 3.87 1.37 5.80
N MET A 102 4.01 0.68 6.93
CA MET A 102 4.38 1.34 8.21
C MET A 102 5.79 1.91 8.24
N ASP A 103 6.67 1.48 7.36
CA ASP A 103 8.04 1.97 7.19
C ASP A 103 8.12 3.16 6.21
N ASP A 104 7.10 3.37 5.38
CA ASP A 104 7.01 4.46 4.42
C ASP A 104 6.27 5.68 4.98
N PHE A 105 6.41 6.82 4.34
CA PHE A 105 5.77 8.05 4.80
C PHE A 105 5.48 9.03 3.67
N PHE A 106 4.54 9.95 3.90
CA PHE A 106 4.32 11.08 3.02
C PHE A 106 5.41 12.14 3.24
N VAL A 107 5.98 12.64 2.15
CA VAL A 107 6.98 13.75 2.18
C VAL A 107 6.33 15.12 2.10
N ASP A 108 5.04 15.17 1.77
CA ASP A 108 4.27 16.39 1.57
C ASP A 108 3.06 16.41 2.54
N PRO A 109 2.91 17.44 3.39
CA PRO A 109 1.76 17.56 4.28
C PRO A 109 0.42 17.73 3.55
N PHE A 110 0.43 18.00 2.25
CA PHE A 110 -0.73 18.07 1.38
C PHE A 110 -0.96 16.79 0.55
N ALA A 111 -0.23 15.70 0.83
CA ALA A 111 -0.27 14.50 0.03
C ALA A 111 -1.70 13.92 -0.08
N LEU A 112 -2.42 13.78 1.04
CA LEU A 112 -3.78 13.27 1.04
C LEU A 112 -4.76 14.22 0.33
N GLN A 113 -4.58 15.54 0.45
CA GLN A 113 -5.37 16.51 -0.30
C GLN A 113 -5.15 16.34 -1.80
N LYS A 114 -3.90 16.26 -2.25
CA LYS A 114 -3.57 16.06 -3.67
C LYS A 114 -4.12 14.74 -4.22
N ILE A 115 -4.13 13.68 -3.43
CA ILE A 115 -4.74 12.41 -3.81
C ILE A 115 -6.25 12.56 -3.95
N SER A 116 -6.93 13.18 -2.97
CA SER A 116 -8.38 13.46 -3.04
C SER A 116 -8.72 14.27 -4.28
N ASP A 117 -8.03 15.39 -4.50
CA ASP A 117 -8.24 16.28 -5.64
C ASP A 117 -8.01 15.57 -6.98
N ALA A 118 -7.00 14.68 -7.05
CA ALA A 118 -6.72 13.90 -8.24
C ALA A 118 -7.90 12.99 -8.63
N PHE A 119 -8.54 12.33 -7.67
CA PHE A 119 -9.73 11.52 -7.92
C PHE A 119 -10.96 12.37 -8.24
N ASP A 120 -11.14 13.52 -7.57
CA ASP A 120 -12.26 14.42 -7.82
C ASP A 120 -12.20 15.04 -9.23
N ASN A 121 -10.99 15.40 -9.68
CA ASN A 121 -10.75 15.95 -11.03
C ASN A 121 -10.76 14.86 -12.14
N ASN A 122 -10.73 13.58 -11.78
CA ASN A 122 -10.76 12.46 -12.71
C ASN A 122 -11.82 11.43 -12.29
N PRO A 123 -13.12 11.72 -12.43
CA PRO A 123 -14.21 10.87 -11.94
C PRO A 123 -14.21 9.46 -12.57
N GLU A 124 -13.72 9.32 -13.81
CA GLU A 124 -13.60 8.04 -14.50
C GLU A 124 -12.33 7.27 -14.15
N GLY A 125 -11.32 7.96 -13.57
CA GLY A 125 -10.07 7.34 -13.15
C GLY A 125 -10.28 6.39 -11.98
N LYS A 126 -9.71 5.19 -12.04
CA LYS A 126 -9.99 4.12 -11.07
C LYS A 126 -8.87 3.96 -10.05
N TRP A 127 -7.63 4.18 -10.45
CA TRP A 127 -6.46 4.05 -9.59
C TRP A 127 -5.44 5.15 -9.88
N PHE A 128 -4.49 5.32 -8.96
CA PHE A 128 -3.63 6.48 -8.87
C PHE A 128 -2.20 6.09 -8.50
N ILE A 129 -1.23 6.81 -9.07
CA ILE A 129 0.18 6.80 -8.68
C ILE A 129 0.74 8.23 -8.71
N SER A 130 1.77 8.48 -7.88
CA SER A 130 2.49 9.76 -7.82
C SER A 130 3.98 9.58 -8.04
N GLY A 131 4.74 10.67 -8.04
CA GLY A 131 6.17 10.62 -7.85
C GLY A 131 6.52 10.09 -6.47
N PHE A 132 7.71 9.49 -6.34
CA PHE A 132 8.23 8.96 -5.09
C PHE A 132 9.73 9.20 -4.96
N THR A 133 10.24 9.05 -3.75
CA THR A 133 11.68 9.09 -3.44
C THR A 133 12.02 7.97 -2.46
N HIS A 134 13.29 7.74 -2.24
CA HIS A 134 13.79 6.83 -1.21
C HIS A 134 14.50 7.61 -0.09
N SER A 135 14.59 7.02 1.08
CA SER A 135 15.45 7.51 2.16
C SER A 135 16.18 6.36 2.85
N ASN A 136 17.28 6.69 3.50
CA ASN A 136 17.88 5.79 4.49
C ASN A 136 16.95 5.63 5.71
N GLU A 137 17.27 4.67 6.60
CA GLU A 137 16.47 4.32 7.76
C GLU A 137 16.18 5.52 8.68
N ASP A 138 17.15 6.41 8.86
CA ASP A 138 17.06 7.58 9.75
C ASP A 138 16.53 8.85 9.06
N ARG A 139 16.19 8.76 7.76
CA ARG A 139 15.63 9.87 6.96
C ARG A 139 16.56 11.10 6.89
N THR A 140 17.85 10.87 6.96
CA THR A 140 18.89 11.93 6.83
C THR A 140 19.33 12.14 5.40
N GLU A 141 19.09 11.15 4.53
CA GLU A 141 19.44 11.19 3.10
C GLU A 141 18.25 10.76 2.27
N TYR A 142 17.96 11.52 1.20
CA TYR A 142 16.95 11.20 0.20
C TYR A 142 17.65 10.97 -1.15
N PHE A 143 17.21 9.95 -1.87
CA PHE A 143 17.84 9.53 -3.12
C PHE A 143 16.82 8.86 -4.05
N ASP A 144 17.23 8.64 -5.30
CA ASP A 144 16.44 7.96 -6.35
C ASP A 144 15.00 8.51 -6.47
N THR A 145 14.89 9.85 -6.54
CA THR A 145 13.61 10.52 -6.75
C THR A 145 13.12 10.29 -8.16
N ARG A 146 11.91 9.75 -8.31
CA ARG A 146 11.31 9.40 -9.59
C ARG A 146 9.95 10.06 -9.78
N LYS A 147 9.68 10.44 -11.05
CA LYS A 147 8.32 10.80 -11.48
C LYS A 147 7.53 9.53 -11.75
N PRO A 148 6.19 9.58 -11.64
CA PRO A 148 5.37 8.42 -11.93
C PRO A 148 5.52 8.06 -13.42
N TRP A 149 5.72 6.78 -13.64
CA TRP A 149 5.71 6.21 -14.96
C TRP A 149 5.14 4.81 -14.91
N TYR A 150 4.18 4.54 -15.78
CA TYR A 150 3.61 3.22 -15.92
C TYR A 150 4.10 2.57 -17.21
N GLY A 151 4.81 1.46 -17.12
CA GLY A 151 5.21 0.62 -18.24
C GLY A 151 4.54 -0.75 -18.14
N ASN A 152 4.03 -1.29 -19.25
CA ASN A 152 3.31 -2.57 -19.27
C ASN A 152 4.22 -3.82 -19.27
N LYS A 153 5.49 -3.67 -18.87
CA LYS A 153 6.48 -4.77 -18.83
C LYS A 153 6.50 -5.55 -17.52
N TYR A 154 5.51 -5.37 -16.65
CA TYR A 154 5.45 -6.02 -15.35
C TYR A 154 5.49 -7.54 -15.41
N VAL A 155 4.97 -8.16 -16.46
CA VAL A 155 5.06 -9.62 -16.67
C VAL A 155 6.51 -10.08 -16.72
N ASN A 156 7.42 -9.19 -17.15
CA ASN A 156 8.86 -9.44 -17.16
C ASN A 156 9.55 -9.04 -15.84
N GLY A 157 8.77 -8.53 -14.84
CA GLY A 157 9.25 -8.10 -13.53
C GLY A 157 9.82 -6.69 -13.47
N ASP A 158 9.65 -5.90 -14.52
CA ASP A 158 10.06 -4.49 -14.50
C ASP A 158 9.02 -3.67 -13.73
N ASN A 159 9.29 -3.38 -12.47
CA ASN A 159 8.44 -2.48 -11.68
C ASN A 159 8.88 -1.02 -11.87
N THR A 160 8.06 -0.23 -12.55
CA THR A 160 8.31 1.20 -12.79
C THR A 160 7.55 2.12 -11.85
N THR A 161 6.67 1.55 -11.02
CA THR A 161 5.72 2.29 -10.16
C THR A 161 6.23 2.41 -8.73
N GLY A 162 7.23 1.63 -8.34
CA GLY A 162 7.73 1.55 -6.97
C GLY A 162 6.98 0.50 -6.14
N ASN A 163 6.93 0.70 -4.83
CA ASN A 163 6.20 -0.20 -3.94
C ASN A 163 4.71 0.21 -3.80
N PRO A 164 3.85 -0.62 -3.20
CA PRO A 164 2.43 -0.33 -3.07
C PRO A 164 2.08 0.91 -2.26
N SER A 165 3.00 1.46 -1.45
CA SER A 165 2.77 2.74 -0.78
C SER A 165 2.57 3.90 -1.75
N ASN A 166 2.89 3.74 -3.03
CA ASN A 166 2.58 4.72 -4.08
C ASN A 166 1.15 4.59 -4.65
N TYR A 167 0.42 3.54 -4.29
CA TYR A 167 -0.87 3.19 -4.88
C TYR A 167 -2.07 3.75 -4.11
N ALA A 168 -3.06 4.25 -4.85
CA ALA A 168 -4.41 4.46 -4.35
C ALA A 168 -5.44 4.02 -5.39
N VAL A 169 -6.65 3.68 -4.97
CA VAL A 169 -7.71 3.14 -5.84
C VAL A 169 -9.08 3.50 -5.30
N ARG A 170 -10.09 3.68 -6.18
CA ARG A 170 -11.48 3.72 -5.74
C ARG A 170 -11.83 2.39 -5.08
N ARG A 171 -12.49 2.44 -3.92
CA ARG A 171 -12.74 1.24 -3.11
C ARG A 171 -13.53 0.16 -3.86
N ASP A 172 -14.48 0.54 -4.69
CA ASP A 172 -15.26 -0.39 -5.54
C ASP A 172 -14.46 -1.02 -6.68
N CYS A 173 -13.28 -0.47 -6.97
CA CYS A 173 -12.31 -0.98 -7.94
C CYS A 173 -11.12 -1.70 -7.28
N ALA A 174 -11.06 -1.74 -5.93
CA ALA A 174 -9.96 -2.38 -5.23
C ALA A 174 -9.93 -3.89 -5.53
N ILE A 175 -8.74 -4.41 -5.84
CA ILE A 175 -8.48 -5.82 -6.06
C ILE A 175 -7.55 -6.35 -4.97
N GLU A 176 -7.57 -7.65 -4.70
CA GLU A 176 -6.66 -8.24 -3.74
C GLU A 176 -5.28 -8.50 -4.36
N MET A 177 -4.22 -8.32 -3.58
CA MET A 177 -2.89 -8.78 -3.94
C MET A 177 -2.87 -10.31 -3.97
N ASP A 178 -2.07 -10.90 -4.88
CA ASP A 178 -1.85 -12.34 -4.89
C ASP A 178 -0.92 -12.72 -3.73
N ASP A 179 -1.48 -13.31 -2.70
CA ASP A 179 -0.74 -13.70 -1.52
C ASP A 179 0.07 -15.01 -1.67
N ASN A 180 0.14 -15.56 -2.88
CA ASN A 180 1.13 -16.59 -3.24
C ASN A 180 2.48 -15.99 -3.68
N LEU A 181 2.52 -14.68 -3.90
CA LEU A 181 3.72 -13.95 -4.28
C LEU A 181 4.33 -13.24 -3.07
N LEU A 182 5.66 -13.17 -3.04
CA LEU A 182 6.44 -12.50 -2.01
C LEU A 182 7.37 -11.43 -2.57
N TRP A 183 7.92 -11.66 -3.76
CA TRP A 183 8.91 -10.80 -4.39
C TRP A 183 8.34 -9.92 -5.49
N ILE A 184 7.66 -10.50 -6.48
CA ILE A 184 7.12 -9.74 -7.62
C ILE A 184 5.66 -9.32 -7.41
N VAL A 185 5.14 -9.45 -6.21
CA VAL A 185 3.75 -9.15 -5.85
C VAL A 185 3.32 -7.75 -6.27
N ASP A 186 4.19 -6.77 -6.13
CA ASP A 186 3.91 -5.37 -6.47
C ASP A 186 3.69 -5.20 -7.97
N GLY A 187 4.62 -5.75 -8.77
CA GLY A 187 4.54 -5.72 -10.22
C GLY A 187 3.29 -6.42 -10.76
N GLU A 188 2.96 -7.60 -10.22
CA GLU A 188 1.77 -8.35 -10.57
C GLU A 188 0.49 -7.58 -10.22
N TYR A 189 0.46 -6.94 -9.05
CA TYR A 189 -0.67 -6.15 -8.58
C TYR A 189 -0.93 -4.92 -9.47
N PHE A 190 0.09 -4.15 -9.81
CA PHE A 190 -0.02 -3.01 -10.72
C PHE A 190 -0.42 -3.43 -12.13
N TYR A 191 0.11 -4.56 -12.60
CA TYR A 191 -0.26 -5.12 -13.88
C TYR A 191 -1.75 -5.45 -13.95
N ARG A 192 -2.32 -6.13 -12.93
CA ARG A 192 -3.75 -6.38 -12.87
C ARG A 192 -4.58 -5.12 -12.73
N SER A 193 -4.11 -4.15 -11.96
CA SER A 193 -4.77 -2.85 -11.83
C SER A 193 -4.91 -2.16 -13.19
N TYR A 194 -3.84 -2.13 -13.98
CA TYR A 194 -3.88 -1.59 -15.33
C TYR A 194 -4.82 -2.39 -16.24
N TYR A 195 -4.72 -3.70 -16.17
CA TYR A 195 -5.52 -4.56 -17.04
C TYR A 195 -7.02 -4.39 -16.82
N TYR A 196 -7.46 -4.26 -15.56
CA TYR A 196 -8.88 -4.13 -15.23
C TYR A 196 -9.39 -2.70 -15.35
N HIS A 197 -8.55 -1.73 -15.12
CA HIS A 197 -8.95 -0.35 -14.90
C HIS A 197 -8.37 0.65 -15.92
N GLY A 198 -7.47 0.21 -16.80
CA GLY A 198 -6.76 1.08 -17.74
C GLY A 198 -5.69 1.92 -17.06
N ASP A 199 -5.37 3.06 -17.67
CA ASP A 199 -4.30 3.95 -17.20
C ASP A 199 -4.57 4.51 -15.79
N PRO A 200 -3.52 4.66 -14.96
CA PRO A 200 -3.63 5.33 -13.68
C PRO A 200 -3.85 6.84 -13.83
N ILE A 201 -4.50 7.44 -12.83
CA ILE A 201 -4.36 8.86 -12.58
C ILE A 201 -2.91 9.10 -12.14
N MET A 202 -2.18 10.00 -12.80
CA MET A 202 -0.78 10.29 -12.48
C MET A 202 -0.59 11.77 -12.16
N ILE A 203 0.10 12.05 -11.03
CA ILE A 203 0.58 13.40 -10.74
C ILE A 203 2.10 13.39 -10.57
N ASN A 204 2.77 14.45 -11.02
CA ASN A 204 4.23 14.53 -11.00
C ASN A 204 4.82 14.89 -9.62
N ASP A 205 3.96 15.25 -8.67
CA ASP A 205 4.40 15.56 -7.31
C ASP A 205 4.98 14.31 -6.64
N VAL A 206 6.06 14.48 -5.92
CA VAL A 206 6.62 13.44 -5.05
C VAL A 206 5.84 13.44 -3.76
N LEU A 207 5.01 12.41 -3.54
CA LEU A 207 4.15 12.34 -2.36
C LEU A 207 4.63 11.34 -1.33
N VAL A 208 5.32 10.30 -1.73
CA VAL A 208 5.68 9.16 -0.88
C VAL A 208 7.19 8.96 -0.87
N CYS A 209 7.72 8.62 0.29
CA CYS A 209 9.08 8.15 0.46
C CYS A 209 9.09 6.68 0.89
N PHE A 210 9.86 5.87 0.20
CA PHE A 210 10.16 4.48 0.55
C PHE A 210 11.40 4.46 1.43
N ARG A 211 11.27 3.94 2.65
CA ARG A 211 12.38 3.86 3.60
C ARG A 211 13.18 2.58 3.37
N GLU A 212 14.47 2.74 3.11
CA GLU A 212 15.38 1.61 3.07
C GLU A 212 16.00 1.34 4.45
N HIS A 213 15.87 0.13 4.93
CA HIS A 213 16.41 -0.31 6.23
C HIS A 213 16.95 -1.74 6.15
N GLY A 214 17.62 -2.19 7.22
CA GLY A 214 18.29 -3.49 7.24
C GLY A 214 17.40 -4.73 7.08
N SER A 215 16.06 -4.58 7.21
CA SER A 215 15.08 -5.64 6.99
C SER A 215 14.27 -5.48 5.70
N SER A 216 14.64 -4.52 4.82
CA SER A 216 13.98 -4.36 3.52
C SER A 216 14.15 -5.61 2.66
N ALA A 217 13.06 -6.07 2.04
CA ALA A 217 13.01 -7.35 1.32
C ALA A 217 14.10 -7.48 0.24
N PHE A 218 14.39 -6.42 -0.51
CA PHE A 218 15.41 -6.44 -1.57
C PHE A 218 16.85 -6.67 -1.07
N ARG A 219 17.08 -6.59 0.25
CA ARG A 219 18.39 -6.87 0.86
C ARG A 219 18.56 -8.34 1.27
N ASP A 220 17.48 -9.12 1.28
CA ASP A 220 17.53 -10.55 1.63
C ASP A 220 17.73 -11.38 0.35
N PRO A 221 18.89 -12.09 0.19
CA PRO A 221 19.19 -12.87 -1.02
C PRO A 221 18.12 -13.90 -1.38
N LYS A 222 17.38 -14.42 -0.40
CA LYS A 222 16.32 -15.41 -0.65
C LYS A 222 15.20 -14.87 -1.54
N PHE A 223 14.92 -13.55 -1.51
CA PHE A 223 13.92 -12.96 -2.37
C PHE A 223 14.37 -12.93 -3.83
N MET A 224 15.68 -12.77 -4.09
CA MET A 224 16.23 -12.87 -5.44
C MET A 224 16.11 -14.29 -6.00
N GLU A 225 16.20 -15.31 -5.13
CA GLU A 225 16.00 -16.71 -5.55
C GLU A 225 14.55 -17.02 -5.91
N LEU A 226 13.59 -16.25 -5.38
CA LEU A 226 12.17 -16.38 -5.71
C LEU A 226 11.82 -15.82 -7.08
N ASP A 227 12.59 -14.87 -7.60
CA ASP A 227 12.27 -14.12 -8.82
C ASP A 227 11.89 -15.03 -9.99
N ALA A 228 12.76 -15.98 -10.34
CA ALA A 228 12.51 -16.87 -11.47
C ALA A 228 11.28 -17.78 -11.23
N LYS A 229 11.05 -18.22 -10.00
CA LYS A 229 9.94 -19.08 -9.64
C LYS A 229 8.61 -18.33 -9.70
N GLU A 230 8.59 -17.12 -9.17
CA GLU A 230 7.38 -16.31 -9.14
C GLU A 230 7.02 -15.75 -10.52
N ARG A 231 8.03 -15.45 -11.36
CA ARG A 231 7.78 -15.14 -12.78
C ARG A 231 7.15 -16.32 -13.50
N GLN A 232 7.69 -17.53 -13.31
CA GLN A 232 7.11 -18.72 -13.92
C GLN A 232 5.69 -18.96 -13.42
N TYR A 233 5.44 -18.80 -12.11
CA TYR A 233 4.08 -18.86 -11.55
C TYR A 233 3.13 -17.86 -12.25
N CYS A 234 3.54 -16.62 -12.48
CA CYS A 234 2.71 -15.64 -13.18
C CYS A 234 2.49 -16.01 -14.66
N ILE A 235 3.52 -16.52 -15.35
CA ILE A 235 3.39 -17.02 -16.73
C ILE A 235 2.36 -18.15 -16.79
N ASP A 236 2.46 -19.12 -15.90
CA ASP A 236 1.54 -20.27 -15.83
C ASP A 236 0.13 -19.83 -15.47
N LYS A 237 0.00 -18.95 -14.46
CA LYS A 237 -1.28 -18.40 -13.99
C LYS A 237 -2.05 -17.70 -15.12
N TYR A 238 -1.36 -17.01 -15.99
CA TYR A 238 -1.95 -16.22 -17.06
C TYR A 238 -1.83 -16.90 -18.44
N ASN A 239 -1.30 -18.14 -18.54
CA ASN A 239 -1.06 -18.88 -19.78
C ASN A 239 -0.35 -18.04 -20.85
N GLY A 240 0.61 -17.18 -20.44
CA GLY A 240 1.25 -16.21 -21.32
C GLY A 240 0.32 -15.09 -21.83
N THR A 241 -0.91 -15.03 -21.34
CA THR A 241 -1.93 -14.03 -21.69
C THR A 241 -2.47 -13.36 -20.42
N MET A 242 -3.09 -12.20 -20.60
CA MET A 242 -3.74 -11.48 -19.50
C MET A 242 -4.91 -12.27 -18.90
N PRO A 243 -5.14 -12.20 -17.57
CA PRO A 243 -6.34 -12.75 -16.98
C PRO A 243 -7.58 -12.08 -17.57
N THR A 244 -8.63 -12.85 -17.85
CA THR A 244 -9.91 -12.29 -18.30
C THR A 244 -10.59 -11.53 -17.15
N LYS A 245 -11.43 -10.53 -17.45
CA LYS A 245 -12.23 -9.81 -16.45
C LYS A 245 -13.02 -10.74 -15.51
N GLU A 246 -13.46 -11.88 -16.03
CA GLU A 246 -14.22 -12.89 -15.30
C GLU A 246 -13.39 -13.56 -14.19
N VAL A 247 -12.09 -13.78 -14.43
CA VAL A 247 -11.19 -14.33 -13.40
C VAL A 247 -10.99 -13.34 -12.26
N ALA A 248 -10.96 -12.03 -12.52
CA ALA A 248 -10.85 -11.00 -11.50
C ALA A 248 -12.08 -10.88 -10.60
N LEU A 249 -13.27 -11.02 -11.18
CA LEU A 249 -14.53 -10.93 -10.44
C LEU A 249 -14.80 -12.19 -9.59
N SER A 250 -14.16 -13.31 -9.90
CA SER A 250 -14.28 -14.55 -9.12
C SER A 250 -13.52 -14.52 -7.80
N TRP A 251 -12.72 -13.46 -7.56
CA TRP A 251 -11.97 -13.25 -6.32
C TRP A 251 -12.70 -12.33 -5.31
N LYS A 252 -13.93 -11.92 -5.61
CA LYS A 252 -14.78 -11.11 -4.71
C LYS A 252 -15.57 -11.97 -3.75
#